data_93f34640fad2c08702485c84b3b10adf
#
_entry.id   93f34640fad2c08702485c84b3b10adf
#
_cell.length_a   1.000
_cell.length_b   1.000
_cell.length_c   1.000
_cell.angle_alpha   90.00
_cell.angle_beta   90.00
_cell.angle_gamma   90.00
#
_symmetry.space_group_name_H-M   'P 1'
#
loop_
_entity.id
_entity.type
_entity.pdbx_description
1 polymer ?
#
loop_
_entity_poly.entity_id
_entity_poly.type
_entity_poly.pdbx_seq_one_letter_code
_entity_poly.pdbx_strand_id
1 'polypeptide(L)'
;MKTNLSSQIKLDRIPKRYYAPDGELELAALTRDEKVYTKIFEGSEEGSVYVAHDVAELIQKCKAEHRHCVLALGSGVGTHAVYAELVRMYQAGEVSFSNVIVFNIGEYYPLAEGAPGTMSLLKELLLVKVNIDPENIHSPGKLVSKEDVYQYCK
;
A
#
# COMPACT_ATOMS: atom_id res chain seq x y z
N MET A 1 15.82 -16.20 -15.10
CA MET A 1 14.83 -15.38 -15.83
C MET A 1 13.54 -15.40 -15.04
N LYS A 2 13.15 -14.29 -14.39
CA LYS A 2 11.88 -14.23 -13.66
C LYS A 2 10.78 -14.03 -14.70
N THR A 3 9.96 -15.06 -14.90
CA THR A 3 8.79 -14.97 -15.80
C THR A 3 7.75 -14.05 -15.15
N ASN A 4 7.54 -12.89 -15.74
CA ASN A 4 6.46 -12.01 -15.32
C ASN A 4 5.13 -12.62 -15.80
N LEU A 5 4.42 -13.31 -14.90
CA LEU A 5 3.18 -13.99 -15.21
C LEU A 5 2.06 -13.01 -15.63
N SER A 6 2.08 -11.77 -15.12
CA SER A 6 1.07 -10.76 -15.48
C SER A 6 1.14 -10.36 -16.96
N SER A 7 2.31 -10.43 -17.60
CA SER A 7 2.43 -10.19 -19.05
C SER A 7 1.84 -11.30 -19.93
N GLN A 8 1.46 -12.44 -19.34
CA GLN A 8 0.87 -13.57 -20.05
C GLN A 8 -0.67 -13.57 -20.02
N ILE A 9 -1.26 -12.69 -19.17
CA ILE A 9 -2.71 -12.54 -19.09
C ILE A 9 -3.17 -11.70 -20.28
N LYS A 10 -3.93 -12.31 -21.19
CA LYS A 10 -4.52 -11.62 -22.33
C LYS A 10 -5.97 -11.29 -22.01
N LEU A 11 -6.27 -10.02 -21.83
CA LEU A 11 -7.63 -9.53 -21.60
C LEU A 11 -8.50 -9.56 -22.86
N ASP A 12 -7.91 -9.74 -24.06
CA ASP A 12 -8.61 -9.86 -25.33
C ASP A 12 -9.64 -11.02 -25.38
N ARG A 13 -9.50 -12.02 -24.48
CA ARG A 13 -10.42 -13.14 -24.32
C ARG A 13 -11.56 -12.86 -23.32
N ILE A 14 -11.47 -11.77 -22.59
CA ILE A 14 -12.47 -11.39 -21.60
C ILE A 14 -13.24 -10.19 -22.15
N PRO A 15 -14.59 -10.28 -22.30
CA PRO A 15 -15.37 -9.14 -22.76
C PRO A 15 -15.11 -7.90 -21.94
N LYS A 16 -14.89 -6.75 -22.60
CA LYS A 16 -14.53 -5.48 -21.98
C LYS A 16 -15.46 -5.07 -20.84
N ARG A 17 -16.74 -5.37 -20.95
CA ARG A 17 -17.77 -5.10 -19.92
C ARG A 17 -17.43 -5.66 -18.53
N TYR A 18 -16.61 -6.72 -18.43
CA TYR A 18 -16.25 -7.33 -17.14
C TYR A 18 -15.13 -6.61 -16.39
N TYR A 19 -14.34 -5.78 -17.08
CA TYR A 19 -13.25 -5.01 -16.44
C TYR A 19 -13.31 -3.50 -16.71
N ALA A 20 -14.09 -3.07 -17.70
CA ALA A 20 -14.34 -1.66 -18.00
C ALA A 20 -15.81 -1.49 -18.43
N PRO A 21 -16.78 -1.53 -17.49
CA PRO A 21 -18.20 -1.38 -17.78
C PRO A 21 -18.52 0.01 -18.34
N ASP A 22 -19.48 0.08 -19.25
CA ASP A 22 -19.97 1.31 -19.85
C ASP A 22 -21.05 1.95 -18.95
N GLY A 23 -20.61 2.60 -17.87
CA GLY A 23 -21.49 3.40 -17.01
C GLY A 23 -21.97 2.69 -15.74
N GLU A 24 -22.67 3.47 -14.91
CA GLU A 24 -23.07 3.07 -13.56
C GLU A 24 -24.03 1.88 -13.52
N LEU A 25 -24.94 1.76 -14.49
CA LEU A 25 -25.91 0.67 -14.53
C LEU A 25 -25.26 -0.68 -14.81
N GLU A 26 -24.30 -0.70 -15.74
CA GLU A 26 -23.56 -1.94 -16.05
C GLU A 26 -22.64 -2.31 -14.89
N LEU A 27 -21.96 -1.35 -14.29
CA LEU A 27 -21.17 -1.54 -13.09
C LEU A 27 -22.02 -2.10 -11.94
N ALA A 28 -23.19 -1.50 -11.65
CA ALA A 28 -24.08 -1.98 -10.60
C ALA A 28 -24.60 -3.41 -10.86
N ALA A 29 -24.86 -3.76 -12.13
CA ALA A 29 -25.26 -5.11 -12.49
C ALA A 29 -24.14 -6.15 -12.30
N LEU A 30 -22.89 -5.78 -12.62
CA LEU A 30 -21.72 -6.64 -12.44
C LEU A 30 -21.34 -6.82 -10.96
N THR A 31 -21.49 -5.77 -10.15
CA THR A 31 -21.05 -5.75 -8.74
C THR A 31 -22.17 -6.11 -7.77
N ARG A 32 -23.37 -6.42 -8.27
CA ARG A 32 -24.57 -6.67 -7.42
C ARG A 32 -24.35 -7.70 -6.31
N ASP A 33 -23.57 -8.74 -6.59
CA ASP A 33 -23.32 -9.83 -5.67
C ASP A 33 -21.95 -9.72 -4.96
N GLU A 34 -21.19 -8.64 -5.21
CA GLU A 34 -19.91 -8.38 -4.57
C GLU A 34 -20.13 -7.86 -3.14
N LYS A 35 -19.41 -8.48 -2.19
CA LYS A 35 -19.41 -8.03 -0.79
C LYS A 35 -18.31 -7.04 -0.48
N VAL A 36 -17.31 -6.93 -1.34
CA VAL A 36 -16.18 -6.02 -1.25
C VAL A 36 -16.06 -5.28 -2.58
N TYR A 37 -16.02 -3.96 -2.53
CA TYR A 37 -15.82 -3.17 -3.74
C TYR A 37 -14.50 -3.55 -4.40
N THR A 38 -14.58 -3.94 -5.66
CA THR A 38 -13.43 -4.40 -6.46
C THR A 38 -13.31 -3.55 -7.72
N LYS A 39 -12.11 -3.04 -7.99
CA LYS A 39 -11.79 -2.31 -9.21
C LYS A 39 -10.72 -3.05 -9.98
N ILE A 40 -10.96 -3.26 -11.26
CA ILE A 40 -10.03 -3.96 -12.16
C ILE A 40 -9.39 -2.93 -13.09
N PHE A 41 -8.08 -3.01 -13.24
CA PHE A 41 -7.28 -2.13 -14.09
C PHE A 41 -6.65 -2.93 -15.23
N GLU A 42 -6.37 -2.27 -16.36
CA GLU A 42 -5.70 -2.90 -17.50
C GLU A 42 -4.22 -3.20 -17.20
N GLY A 43 -3.60 -2.43 -16.30
CA GLY A 43 -2.20 -2.60 -15.91
C GLY A 43 -1.93 -2.31 -14.45
N SER A 44 -0.86 -2.88 -13.92
CA SER A 44 -0.42 -2.67 -12.53
C SER A 44 0.00 -1.23 -12.25
N GLU A 45 0.47 -0.51 -13.26
CA GLU A 45 0.87 0.89 -13.14
C GLU A 45 -0.34 1.79 -12.88
N GLU A 46 -1.39 1.65 -13.70
CA GLU A 46 -2.64 2.39 -13.53
C GLU A 46 -3.28 2.12 -12.16
N GLY A 47 -3.35 0.85 -11.76
CA GLY A 47 -3.86 0.46 -10.44
C GLY A 47 -3.03 1.04 -9.30
N SER A 48 -1.70 1.10 -9.46
CA SER A 48 -0.80 1.65 -8.44
C SER A 48 -0.97 3.16 -8.28
N VAL A 49 -1.09 3.89 -9.38
CA VAL A 49 -1.38 5.34 -9.39
C VAL A 49 -2.72 5.60 -8.72
N TYR A 50 -3.75 4.84 -9.08
CA TYR A 50 -5.08 4.98 -8.47
C TYR A 50 -5.03 4.79 -6.95
N VAL A 51 -4.40 3.72 -6.46
CA VAL A 51 -4.26 3.46 -5.03
C VAL A 51 -3.44 4.55 -4.32
N ALA A 52 -2.38 5.06 -4.95
CA ALA A 52 -1.59 6.16 -4.39
C ALA A 52 -2.42 7.43 -4.23
N HIS A 53 -3.27 7.77 -5.19
CA HIS A 53 -4.19 8.90 -5.09
C HIS A 53 -5.21 8.70 -3.98
N ASP A 54 -5.85 7.53 -3.86
CA ASP A 54 -6.79 7.22 -2.77
C ASP A 54 -6.12 7.41 -1.39
N VAL A 55 -4.89 6.94 -1.23
CA VAL A 55 -4.11 7.11 0.00
C VAL A 55 -3.80 8.59 0.26
N ALA A 56 -3.38 9.34 -0.76
CA ALA A 56 -3.08 10.76 -0.63
C ALA A 56 -4.33 11.58 -0.25
N GLU A 57 -5.48 11.30 -0.86
CA GLU A 57 -6.77 11.92 -0.51
C GLU A 57 -7.16 11.62 0.94
N LEU A 58 -6.98 10.37 1.40
CA LEU A 58 -7.24 9.99 2.79
C LEU A 58 -6.35 10.78 3.77
N ILE A 59 -5.06 10.92 3.46
CA ILE A 59 -4.11 11.70 4.28
C ILE A 59 -4.55 13.16 4.35
N GLN A 60 -4.89 13.77 3.22
CA GLN A 60 -5.36 15.16 3.14
C GLN A 60 -6.67 15.36 3.90
N LYS A 61 -7.62 14.45 3.76
CA LYS A 61 -8.89 14.47 4.49
C LYS A 61 -8.66 14.42 6.01
N CYS A 62 -7.83 13.48 6.48
CA CYS A 62 -7.48 13.40 7.89
C CYS A 62 -6.84 14.69 8.40
N LYS A 63 -5.95 15.29 7.60
CA LYS A 63 -5.30 16.56 7.93
C LYS A 63 -6.30 17.71 8.04
N ALA A 64 -7.24 17.81 7.10
CA ALA A 64 -8.31 18.81 7.14
C ALA A 64 -9.23 18.65 8.36
N GLU A 65 -9.42 17.42 8.82
CA GLU A 65 -10.18 17.06 10.03
C GLU A 65 -9.34 17.18 11.33
N HIS A 66 -8.12 17.70 11.27
CA HIS A 66 -7.18 17.84 12.40
C HIS A 66 -6.91 16.54 13.15
N ARG A 67 -6.85 15.41 12.45
CA ARG A 67 -6.56 14.09 13.01
C ARG A 67 -5.42 13.41 12.28
N HIS A 68 -4.81 12.43 12.95
CA HIS A 68 -3.83 11.57 12.31
C HIS A 68 -4.48 10.62 11.29
N CYS A 69 -3.75 10.37 10.21
CA CYS A 69 -4.04 9.30 9.27
C CYS A 69 -3.21 8.07 9.68
N VAL A 70 -3.86 7.00 10.06
CA VAL A 70 -3.19 5.76 10.46
C VAL A 70 -3.14 4.81 9.27
N LEU A 71 -1.94 4.42 8.87
CA LEU A 71 -1.69 3.53 7.74
C LEU A 71 -1.01 2.24 8.20
N ALA A 72 -1.57 1.11 7.82
CA ALA A 72 -0.92 -0.20 7.95
C ALA A 72 -0.24 -0.55 6.62
N LEU A 73 1.09 -0.56 6.60
CA LEU A 73 1.88 -0.69 5.37
C LEU A 73 2.71 -1.97 5.36
N GLY A 74 2.80 -2.60 4.20
CA GLY A 74 3.65 -3.76 3.95
C GLY A 74 4.68 -3.46 2.86
N SER A 75 5.68 -4.33 2.72
CA SER A 75 6.77 -4.18 1.76
C SER A 75 6.72 -5.19 0.61
N GLY A 76 5.53 -5.75 0.33
CA GLY A 76 5.35 -6.69 -0.78
C GLY A 76 5.60 -6.04 -2.15
N VAL A 77 6.00 -6.85 -3.13
CA VAL A 77 6.35 -6.38 -4.49
C VAL A 77 5.21 -5.55 -5.12
N GLY A 78 3.96 -5.89 -4.84
CA GLY A 78 2.79 -5.16 -5.37
C GLY A 78 2.66 -3.73 -4.86
N THR A 79 3.31 -3.36 -3.74
CA THR A 79 3.22 -2.01 -3.18
C THR A 79 4.32 -1.06 -3.67
N HIS A 80 5.35 -1.58 -4.34
CA HIS A 80 6.52 -0.76 -4.74
C HIS A 80 6.14 0.41 -5.66
N ALA A 81 5.29 0.17 -6.66
CA ALA A 81 4.85 1.21 -7.57
C ALA A 81 3.93 2.23 -6.88
N VAL A 82 3.09 1.79 -5.92
CA VAL A 82 2.27 2.69 -5.09
C VAL A 82 3.17 3.63 -4.27
N TYR A 83 4.22 3.09 -3.63
CA TYR A 83 5.14 3.92 -2.85
C TYR A 83 5.96 4.87 -3.72
N ALA A 84 6.38 4.44 -4.90
CA ALA A 84 7.06 5.32 -5.84
C ALA A 84 6.19 6.51 -6.23
N GLU A 85 4.92 6.29 -6.50
CA GLU A 85 3.98 7.36 -6.83
C GLU A 85 3.69 8.28 -5.63
N LEU A 86 3.51 7.74 -4.41
CA LEU A 86 3.36 8.53 -3.20
C LEU A 86 4.59 9.43 -2.93
N VAL A 87 5.81 8.92 -3.19
CA VAL A 87 7.04 9.71 -3.09
C VAL A 87 7.06 10.81 -4.14
N ARG A 88 6.66 10.53 -5.39
CA ARG A 88 6.53 11.53 -6.44
C ARG A 88 5.55 12.65 -6.04
N MET A 89 4.36 12.28 -5.53
CA MET A 89 3.34 13.23 -5.06
C MET A 89 3.87 14.10 -3.92
N TYR A 90 4.61 13.52 -2.98
CA TYR A 90 5.24 14.26 -1.90
C TYR A 90 6.28 15.27 -2.42
N GLN A 91 7.15 14.84 -3.34
CA GLN A 91 8.18 15.71 -3.94
C GLN A 91 7.57 16.83 -4.78
N ALA A 92 6.42 16.60 -5.40
CA ALA A 92 5.65 17.60 -6.12
C ALA A 92 4.87 18.56 -5.19
N GLY A 93 4.85 18.31 -3.87
CA GLY A 93 4.09 19.10 -2.91
C GLY A 93 2.59 18.82 -2.90
N GLU A 94 2.16 17.73 -3.56
CA GLU A 94 0.76 17.34 -3.68
C GLU A 94 0.23 16.71 -2.37
N VAL A 95 1.10 16.07 -1.58
CA VAL A 95 0.74 15.44 -0.30
C VAL A 95 1.82 15.66 0.75
N SER A 96 1.44 15.75 2.03
CA SER A 96 2.36 15.81 3.16
C SER A 96 2.02 14.71 4.16
N PHE A 97 3.04 14.01 4.63
CA PHE A 97 2.90 12.89 5.57
C PHE A 97 3.07 13.30 7.04
N SER A 98 3.07 14.60 7.35
CA SER A 98 3.31 15.12 8.72
C SER A 98 2.25 14.70 9.75
N ASN A 99 1.05 14.28 9.29
CA ASN A 99 -0.03 13.78 10.16
C ASN A 99 -0.22 12.26 10.06
N VAL A 100 0.77 11.54 9.50
CA VAL A 100 0.65 10.09 9.27
C VAL A 100 1.30 9.31 10.41
N ILE A 101 0.60 8.28 10.87
CA ILE A 101 1.13 7.23 11.75
C ILE A 101 1.19 5.94 10.95
N VAL A 102 2.33 5.25 10.97
CA VAL A 102 2.56 4.03 10.20
C VAL A 102 2.75 2.84 11.13
N PHE A 103 2.03 1.77 10.84
CA PHE A 103 2.27 0.44 11.39
C PHE A 103 2.78 -0.49 10.29
N ASN A 104 3.93 -1.14 10.51
CA ASN A 104 4.39 -2.24 9.67
C ASN A 104 3.51 -3.47 9.93
N ILE A 105 2.83 -3.99 8.89
CA ILE A 105 1.86 -5.10 9.02
C ILE A 105 2.48 -6.47 9.20
N GLY A 106 3.77 -6.62 9.05
CA GLY A 106 4.43 -7.90 9.23
C GLY A 106 5.95 -7.82 9.27
N GLU A 107 6.55 -8.69 10.06
CA GLU A 107 7.98 -8.91 10.09
C GLU A 107 8.27 -10.41 10.19
N TYR A 108 9.43 -10.84 9.70
CA TYR A 108 9.85 -12.24 9.81
C TYR A 108 10.42 -12.52 11.19
N TYR A 109 10.06 -13.67 11.77
CA TYR A 109 10.59 -14.12 13.04
C TYR A 109 10.99 -15.62 12.98
N PRO A 110 12.19 -15.99 13.42
CA PRO A 110 13.32 -15.09 13.68
C PRO A 110 13.86 -14.49 12.37
N LEU A 111 14.32 -13.25 12.43
CA LEU A 111 15.02 -12.65 11.31
C LEU A 111 16.45 -13.16 11.28
N ALA A 112 16.90 -13.75 10.16
CA ALA A 112 18.27 -14.19 9.99
C ALA A 112 19.25 -13.00 10.14
N GLU A 113 20.40 -13.25 10.75
CA GLU A 113 21.42 -12.22 10.94
C GLU A 113 21.85 -11.61 9.59
N GLY A 114 21.79 -10.28 9.48
CA GLY A 114 22.10 -9.57 8.24
C GLY A 114 21.02 -9.60 7.16
N ALA A 115 19.92 -10.33 7.36
CA ALA A 115 18.81 -10.29 6.40
C ALA A 115 18.02 -8.96 6.52
N PRO A 116 17.64 -8.34 5.38
CA PRO A 116 16.76 -7.17 5.41
C PRO A 116 15.36 -7.61 5.85
N GLY A 117 14.88 -7.05 6.96
CA GLY A 117 13.48 -7.20 7.37
C GLY A 117 12.53 -6.39 6.49
N THR A 118 11.24 -6.68 6.62
CA THR A 118 10.19 -5.95 5.89
C THR A 118 10.20 -4.46 6.22
N MET A 119 10.53 -4.10 7.46
CA MET A 119 10.66 -2.72 7.89
C MET A 119 11.83 -1.99 7.23
N SER A 120 12.97 -2.67 7.02
CA SER A 120 14.11 -2.08 6.31
C SER A 120 13.74 -1.73 4.88
N LEU A 121 13.01 -2.62 4.22
CA LEU A 121 12.55 -2.42 2.85
C LEU A 121 11.50 -1.28 2.78
N LEU A 122 10.56 -1.23 3.71
CA LEU A 122 9.56 -0.17 3.78
C LEU A 122 10.22 1.21 4.02
N LYS A 123 11.25 1.28 4.87
CA LYS A 123 12.06 2.48 5.06
C LYS A 123 12.68 2.95 3.74
N GLU A 124 13.34 2.06 3.02
CA GLU A 124 14.00 2.37 1.75
C GLU A 124 12.99 2.81 0.66
N LEU A 125 11.83 2.16 0.59
CA LEU A 125 10.84 2.42 -0.43
C LEU A 125 10.07 3.73 -0.21
N LEU A 126 9.76 4.08 1.05
CA LEU A 126 8.86 5.19 1.36
C LEU A 126 9.36 6.07 2.53
N LEU A 127 9.58 5.49 3.73
CA LEU A 127 9.56 6.27 4.97
C LEU A 127 10.68 7.30 5.08
N VAL A 128 11.88 7.03 4.51
CA VAL A 128 13.01 7.99 4.50
C VAL A 128 12.90 9.05 3.40
N LYS A 129 11.92 8.92 2.50
CA LYS A 129 11.74 9.80 1.34
C LYS A 129 10.63 10.83 1.53
N VAL A 130 9.88 10.72 2.62
CA VAL A 130 8.74 11.59 2.96
C VAL A 130 8.89 12.15 4.37
N ASN A 131 8.05 13.11 4.76
CA ASN A 131 8.15 13.82 6.04
C ASN A 131 7.31 13.18 7.17
N ILE A 132 7.38 11.87 7.32
CA ILE A 132 6.79 11.20 8.49
C ILE A 132 7.67 11.44 9.70
N ASP A 133 7.05 11.79 10.85
CA ASP A 133 7.76 11.84 12.12
C ASP A 133 8.26 10.43 12.50
N PRO A 134 9.55 10.25 12.79
CA PRO A 134 10.09 8.95 13.22
C PRO A 134 9.38 8.33 14.43
N GLU A 135 8.82 9.15 15.33
CA GLU A 135 8.05 8.66 16.49
C GLU A 135 6.70 8.05 16.10
N ASN A 136 6.21 8.39 14.92
CA ASN A 136 4.97 7.85 14.37
C ASN A 136 5.17 6.57 13.53
N ILE A 137 6.35 5.96 13.56
CA ILE A 137 6.66 4.74 12.81
C ILE A 137 6.76 3.56 13.79
N HIS A 138 5.77 2.68 13.72
CA HIS A 138 5.65 1.53 14.61
C HIS A 138 5.94 0.21 13.88
N SER A 139 6.82 -0.59 14.48
CA SER A 139 7.16 -1.93 13.98
C SER A 139 7.51 -2.81 15.18
N PRO A 140 7.27 -4.12 15.09
CA PRO A 140 7.74 -5.06 16.12
C PRO A 140 9.24 -4.98 16.43
N GLY A 141 10.01 -4.37 15.54
CA GLY A 141 11.45 -4.26 15.71
C GLY A 141 12.18 -5.61 15.56
N LYS A 142 13.39 -5.67 16.11
CA LYS A 142 14.14 -6.93 16.19
C LYS A 142 13.69 -7.72 17.41
N LEU A 143 12.61 -8.45 17.28
CA LEU A 143 12.15 -9.38 18.30
C LEU A 143 13.05 -10.61 18.27
N VAL A 144 13.75 -10.91 19.37
CA VAL A 144 14.71 -12.01 19.45
C VAL A 144 14.17 -13.21 20.22
N SER A 145 13.09 -13.05 20.98
CA SER A 145 12.46 -14.08 21.78
C SER A 145 10.94 -14.09 21.67
N LYS A 146 10.29 -15.19 22.06
CA LYS A 146 8.82 -15.27 22.15
C LYS A 146 8.29 -14.29 23.21
N GLU A 147 9.04 -14.03 24.25
CA GLU A 147 8.70 -13.09 25.31
C GLU A 147 8.63 -11.67 24.78
N ASP A 148 9.57 -11.26 23.92
CA ASP A 148 9.56 -9.94 23.26
C ASP A 148 8.32 -9.77 22.40
N VAL A 149 7.94 -10.80 21.62
CA VAL A 149 6.70 -10.81 20.81
C VAL A 149 5.50 -10.61 21.71
N TYR A 150 5.42 -11.37 22.82
CA TYR A 150 4.28 -11.28 23.75
C TYR A 150 4.18 -9.89 24.40
N GLN A 151 5.30 -9.27 24.77
CA GLN A 151 5.30 -7.93 25.36
C GLN A 151 4.91 -6.85 24.33
N TYR A 152 5.33 -7.01 23.07
CA TYR A 152 4.92 -6.09 22.00
C TYR A 152 3.42 -6.14 21.70
N CYS A 153 2.78 -7.31 21.85
CA CYS A 153 1.35 -7.50 21.60
C CYS A 153 0.42 -7.03 22.74
N LYS A 154 0.97 -6.60 23.90
CA LYS A 154 0.23 -6.02 25.01
C LYS A 154 0.03 -4.53 24.87
#